data_1755da04b136817d008ac3cc83d91aa6
#
_entry.id   1755da04b136817d008ac3cc83d91aa6
#
_cell.length_a   1.000
_cell.length_b   1.000
_cell.length_c   1.000
_cell.angle_alpha   90.00
_cell.angle_beta   90.00
_cell.angle_gamma   90.00
#
_symmetry.space_group_name_H-M   'P 1'
#
loop_
_entity.id
_entity.type
_entity.pdbx_description
1 polymer ?
#
loop_
_entity_poly.entity_id
_entity_poly.type
_entity_poly.pdbx_seq_one_letter_code
_entity_poly.pdbx_strand_id
1 'polypeptide(L)'
;MSLRDLPAVHVVVAAAARQTPAIATALLTQAARAVLAECRAAVHDGAAVPALAAIVERVLEHIATEQMPSLRPVINASGVIIQTNLGRAPLSVAARRAMSAIAAGYSNLEYDLEAGERGSRSVHSAAQWTRLTGAEAALVVNNAAAALLLTLSGLAVGREVLVSRGQAVEIGGGFRIPDVLRQSGCTLVDVGTTNRTYAADYTAAITPNTAAIVRVHSSNFRLIGFVHEPTLGELATVAQAANIVLIDDLGSGALLNTAQYGLAPEPTVQESLAAGADVVIFSGDKLLGGPQAGIILGKQTTINTLAKHPLLRALRVDKITLAGLAATLQAYERGTATSDIPVWQMISASVASLRMRAERIVAVLPDPPSIVASESTVGGGSLPGATLPSVALAFDVAHPDQFAADLRRGDPPIISRINAGRVLLDLRSVLPEQDETLIARIKLGWNP
;
A
#
# COMPACT_ATOMS: atom_id res chain seq x y z
N MET A 1 50.38 -12.17 -19.67
CA MET A 1 50.26 -12.31 -18.19
C MET A 1 49.55 -13.62 -17.90
N SER A 2 49.99 -14.36 -16.91
CA SER A 2 49.54 -15.69 -16.63
C SER A 2 48.52 -15.69 -15.48
N LEU A 3 47.62 -16.67 -15.44
CA LEU A 3 46.71 -16.93 -14.27
C LEU A 3 47.49 -17.02 -12.94
N ARG A 4 48.79 -17.23 -12.98
CA ARG A 4 49.67 -17.26 -11.80
C ARG A 4 49.92 -15.88 -11.19
N ASP A 5 49.65 -14.80 -11.93
CA ASP A 5 49.81 -13.43 -11.48
C ASP A 5 48.62 -12.93 -10.64
N LEU A 6 47.53 -13.69 -10.59
CA LEU A 6 46.38 -13.38 -9.72
C LEU A 6 46.76 -13.62 -8.23
N PRO A 7 46.40 -12.70 -7.33
CA PRO A 7 46.70 -12.85 -5.91
C PRO A 7 45.94 -14.01 -5.29
N ALA A 8 46.57 -14.64 -4.29
CA ALA A 8 45.90 -15.71 -3.52
C ALA A 8 44.76 -15.11 -2.66
N VAL A 9 43.69 -15.91 -2.40
CA VAL A 9 42.50 -15.48 -1.65
C VAL A 9 42.88 -14.81 -0.32
N HIS A 10 43.82 -15.40 0.44
CA HIS A 10 44.22 -14.84 1.75
C HIS A 10 44.86 -13.46 1.65
N VAL A 11 45.56 -13.14 0.55
CA VAL A 11 46.18 -11.82 0.30
C VAL A 11 45.10 -10.77 0.06
N VAL A 12 44.08 -11.12 -0.77
CA VAL A 12 42.92 -10.25 -1.03
C VAL A 12 42.13 -10.01 0.25
N VAL A 13 41.83 -11.08 1.01
CA VAL A 13 41.10 -10.99 2.28
C VAL A 13 41.85 -10.12 3.30
N ALA A 14 43.17 -10.29 3.45
CA ALA A 14 43.96 -9.49 4.35
C ALA A 14 44.04 -7.99 3.95
N ALA A 15 44.01 -7.71 2.65
CA ALA A 15 43.97 -6.33 2.15
C ALA A 15 42.59 -5.69 2.34
N ALA A 16 41.51 -6.43 2.07
CA ALA A 16 40.15 -5.97 2.29
C ALA A 16 39.80 -5.78 3.78
N ALA A 17 40.25 -6.67 4.66
CA ALA A 17 40.01 -6.57 6.10
C ALA A 17 40.67 -5.33 6.72
N ARG A 18 41.80 -4.84 6.17
CA ARG A 18 42.43 -3.59 6.60
C ARG A 18 41.58 -2.35 6.30
N GLN A 19 40.79 -2.39 5.21
CA GLN A 19 39.89 -1.28 4.84
C GLN A 19 38.55 -1.35 5.56
N THR A 20 38.11 -2.54 5.92
CA THR A 20 36.77 -2.79 6.51
C THR A 20 36.88 -3.77 7.69
N PRO A 21 37.44 -3.38 8.82
CA PRO A 21 37.65 -4.26 9.98
C PRO A 21 36.35 -4.78 10.61
N ALA A 22 35.21 -4.15 10.32
CA ALA A 22 33.89 -4.56 10.82
C ALA A 22 33.27 -5.74 10.05
N ILE A 23 33.81 -6.09 8.87
CA ILE A 23 33.28 -7.19 8.05
C ILE A 23 33.91 -8.51 8.49
N ALA A 24 33.06 -9.51 8.74
CA ALA A 24 33.53 -10.84 9.14
C ALA A 24 34.43 -11.47 8.05
N THR A 25 35.57 -12.07 8.48
CA THR A 25 36.55 -12.71 7.58
C THR A 25 35.93 -13.77 6.68
N ALA A 26 34.90 -14.48 7.16
CA ALA A 26 34.18 -15.50 6.37
C ALA A 26 33.53 -14.88 5.12
N LEU A 27 32.86 -13.71 5.28
CA LEU A 27 32.19 -12.99 4.19
C LEU A 27 33.23 -12.43 3.19
N LEU A 28 34.32 -11.81 3.70
CA LEU A 28 35.43 -11.39 2.85
C LEU A 28 36.03 -12.52 2.05
N THR A 29 36.14 -13.72 2.65
CA THR A 29 36.68 -14.91 1.97
C THR A 29 35.76 -15.41 0.87
N GLN A 30 34.44 -15.42 1.11
CA GLN A 30 33.44 -15.82 0.12
C GLN A 30 33.46 -14.86 -1.07
N ALA A 31 33.37 -13.56 -0.83
CA ALA A 31 33.40 -12.54 -1.87
C ALA A 31 34.72 -12.53 -2.65
N ALA A 32 35.87 -12.68 -1.97
CA ALA A 32 37.17 -12.78 -2.63
C ALA A 32 37.27 -13.99 -3.56
N ARG A 33 36.68 -15.14 -3.19
CA ARG A 33 36.61 -16.32 -4.06
C ARG A 33 35.76 -16.08 -5.30
N ALA A 34 34.60 -15.45 -5.14
CA ALA A 34 33.70 -15.10 -6.24
C ALA A 34 34.37 -14.16 -7.24
N VAL A 35 34.88 -13.02 -6.76
CA VAL A 35 35.56 -12.02 -7.60
C VAL A 35 36.82 -12.58 -8.28
N LEU A 36 37.62 -13.38 -7.58
CA LEU A 36 38.77 -14.03 -8.19
C LEU A 36 38.40 -15.11 -9.23
N ALA A 37 37.24 -15.76 -9.09
CA ALA A 37 36.74 -16.67 -10.12
C ALA A 37 36.36 -15.91 -11.40
N GLU A 38 35.67 -14.75 -11.27
CA GLU A 38 35.37 -13.86 -12.38
C GLU A 38 36.66 -13.33 -13.05
N CYS A 39 37.64 -12.89 -12.25
CA CYS A 39 38.93 -12.46 -12.78
C CYS A 39 39.65 -13.57 -13.53
N ARG A 40 39.61 -14.82 -13.07
CA ARG A 40 40.19 -15.97 -13.78
C ARG A 40 39.52 -16.21 -15.15
N ALA A 41 38.19 -16.14 -15.19
CA ALA A 41 37.45 -16.26 -16.44
C ALA A 41 37.84 -15.16 -17.43
N ALA A 42 37.82 -13.90 -17.00
CA ALA A 42 38.21 -12.77 -17.84
C ALA A 42 39.65 -12.86 -18.36
N VAL A 43 40.62 -13.27 -17.53
CA VAL A 43 42.02 -13.48 -17.95
C VAL A 43 42.15 -14.66 -18.91
N HIS A 44 41.36 -15.71 -18.77
CA HIS A 44 41.29 -16.82 -19.72
C HIS A 44 40.81 -16.35 -21.09
N ASP A 45 39.89 -15.39 -21.10
CA ASP A 45 39.32 -14.79 -22.33
C ASP A 45 40.20 -13.63 -22.89
N GLY A 46 41.43 -13.46 -22.34
CA GLY A 46 42.42 -12.52 -22.87
C GLY A 46 42.50 -11.18 -22.18
N ALA A 47 41.75 -10.94 -21.09
CA ALA A 47 41.85 -9.71 -20.32
C ALA A 47 43.19 -9.61 -19.53
N ALA A 48 43.61 -8.40 -19.21
CA ALA A 48 44.78 -8.16 -18.36
C ALA A 48 44.46 -8.53 -16.89
N VAL A 49 45.45 -9.02 -16.15
CA VAL A 49 45.32 -9.30 -14.69
C VAL A 49 45.11 -7.97 -13.95
N PRO A 50 43.98 -7.84 -13.19
CA PRO A 50 43.74 -6.62 -12.42
C PRO A 50 44.73 -6.47 -11.25
N ALA A 51 45.05 -5.22 -10.91
CA ALA A 51 45.86 -4.92 -9.72
C ALA A 51 45.14 -5.32 -8.43
N LEU A 52 45.87 -5.68 -7.38
CA LEU A 52 45.31 -6.09 -6.09
C LEU A 52 44.28 -5.06 -5.55
N ALA A 53 44.58 -3.75 -5.68
CA ALA A 53 43.69 -2.70 -5.24
C ALA A 53 42.29 -2.76 -5.95
N ALA A 54 42.28 -2.96 -7.27
CA ALA A 54 41.06 -3.10 -8.04
C ALA A 54 40.27 -4.37 -7.70
N ILE A 55 40.99 -5.46 -7.39
CA ILE A 55 40.32 -6.72 -6.92
C ILE A 55 39.69 -6.49 -5.54
N VAL A 56 40.37 -5.80 -4.62
CA VAL A 56 39.84 -5.47 -3.30
C VAL A 56 38.61 -4.57 -3.41
N GLU A 57 38.65 -3.55 -4.25
CA GLU A 57 37.49 -2.68 -4.52
C GLU A 57 36.29 -3.49 -5.00
N ARG A 58 36.46 -4.36 -5.99
CA ARG A 58 35.40 -5.27 -6.48
C ARG A 58 34.87 -6.22 -5.40
N VAL A 59 35.73 -6.69 -4.49
CA VAL A 59 35.31 -7.52 -3.35
C VAL A 59 34.40 -6.72 -2.40
N LEU A 60 34.77 -5.48 -2.10
CA LEU A 60 33.96 -4.62 -1.24
C LEU A 60 32.64 -4.21 -1.90
N GLU A 61 32.64 -3.92 -3.20
CA GLU A 61 31.44 -3.66 -4.00
C GLU A 61 30.52 -4.90 -4.05
N HIS A 62 31.08 -6.09 -4.23
CA HIS A 62 30.35 -7.35 -4.23
C HIS A 62 29.62 -7.55 -2.89
N ILE A 63 30.33 -7.35 -1.77
CA ILE A 63 29.74 -7.44 -0.43
C ILE A 63 28.68 -6.37 -0.23
N ALA A 64 28.93 -5.13 -0.61
CA ALA A 64 27.94 -4.05 -0.51
C ALA A 64 26.66 -4.37 -1.28
N THR A 65 26.80 -4.95 -2.47
CA THR A 65 25.67 -5.38 -3.31
C THR A 65 24.92 -6.56 -2.68
N GLU A 66 25.61 -7.59 -2.20
CA GLU A 66 24.98 -8.75 -1.53
C GLU A 66 24.30 -8.39 -0.20
N GLN A 67 24.84 -7.41 0.53
CA GLN A 67 24.25 -6.93 1.79
C GLN A 67 23.19 -5.86 1.60
N MET A 68 22.97 -5.39 0.39
CA MET A 68 21.93 -4.42 0.12
C MET A 68 20.57 -5.03 0.43
N PRO A 69 19.74 -4.40 1.27
CA PRO A 69 18.40 -4.91 1.56
C PRO A 69 17.58 -5.08 0.28
N SER A 70 16.91 -6.21 0.14
CA SER A 70 16.02 -6.47 -1.00
C SER A 70 14.80 -5.54 -1.01
N LEU A 71 14.31 -5.14 0.18
CA LEU A 71 13.26 -4.14 0.35
C LEU A 71 13.91 -2.77 0.52
N ARG A 72 13.74 -1.90 -0.49
CA ARG A 72 14.39 -0.57 -0.54
C ARG A 72 13.37 0.54 -0.80
N PRO A 73 13.59 1.75 -0.27
CA PRO A 73 12.83 2.93 -0.67
C PRO A 73 12.97 3.18 -2.19
N VAL A 74 11.87 3.61 -2.81
CA VAL A 74 11.84 3.99 -4.23
C VAL A 74 11.16 5.35 -4.40
N ILE A 75 11.46 6.06 -5.49
CA ILE A 75 10.71 7.25 -5.90
C ILE A 75 9.63 6.80 -6.88
N ASN A 76 8.37 6.98 -6.50
CA ASN A 76 7.23 6.68 -7.36
C ASN A 76 6.92 7.87 -8.28
N ALA A 77 7.38 7.82 -9.51
CA ALA A 77 7.08 8.80 -10.55
C ALA A 77 6.17 8.23 -11.65
N SER A 78 5.42 7.16 -11.35
CA SER A 78 4.53 6.49 -12.31
C SER A 78 3.22 7.24 -12.57
N GLY A 79 2.81 8.17 -11.70
CA GLY A 79 1.50 8.82 -11.74
C GLY A 79 0.37 7.97 -11.16
N VAL A 80 0.67 6.89 -10.45
CA VAL A 80 -0.29 6.08 -9.70
C VAL A 80 -0.09 6.33 -8.21
N ILE A 81 -1.05 7.00 -7.55
CA ILE A 81 -0.90 7.46 -6.15
C ILE A 81 -0.81 6.28 -5.20
N ILE A 82 -1.82 5.40 -5.20
CA ILE A 82 -1.86 4.17 -4.39
C ILE A 82 -1.33 3.02 -5.25
N GLN A 83 0.00 2.97 -5.43
CA GLN A 83 0.64 1.97 -6.29
C GLN A 83 0.79 0.66 -5.54
N THR A 84 0.04 -0.36 -5.97
CA THR A 84 -0.04 -1.67 -5.31
C THR A 84 1.33 -2.35 -5.17
N ASN A 85 2.15 -2.28 -6.25
CA ASN A 85 3.47 -2.92 -6.27
C ASN A 85 4.54 -2.15 -5.50
N LEU A 86 4.25 -0.90 -5.09
CA LEU A 86 5.18 -0.02 -4.37
C LEU A 86 4.77 0.20 -2.90
N GLY A 87 3.94 -0.68 -2.34
CA GLY A 87 3.54 -0.64 -0.94
C GLY A 87 2.34 0.26 -0.64
N ARG A 88 1.60 0.70 -1.65
CA ARG A 88 0.37 1.52 -1.56
C ARG A 88 0.60 2.91 -0.95
N ALA A 89 -0.13 3.28 0.13
CA ALA A 89 -0.08 4.61 0.72
C ALA A 89 1.23 4.87 1.48
N PRO A 90 2.00 5.91 1.13
CA PRO A 90 3.09 6.37 1.98
C PRO A 90 2.55 6.95 3.28
N LEU A 91 3.28 6.78 4.37
CA LEU A 91 2.89 7.24 5.70
C LEU A 91 3.26 8.70 5.94
N SER A 92 2.41 9.41 6.68
CA SER A 92 2.70 10.77 7.14
C SER A 92 3.94 10.81 8.03
N VAL A 93 4.57 11.99 8.13
CA VAL A 93 5.71 12.21 9.05
C VAL A 93 5.33 11.88 10.49
N ALA A 94 4.11 12.26 10.91
CA ALA A 94 3.61 11.98 12.25
C ALA A 94 3.46 10.47 12.51
N ALA A 95 2.89 9.73 11.53
CA ALA A 95 2.75 8.28 11.64
C ALA A 95 4.12 7.59 11.73
N ARG A 96 5.06 7.94 10.85
CA ARG A 96 6.44 7.39 10.88
C ARG A 96 7.14 7.64 12.22
N ARG A 97 7.02 8.86 12.78
CA ARG A 97 7.57 9.20 14.10
C ARG A 97 6.94 8.41 15.23
N ALA A 98 5.61 8.28 15.23
CA ALA A 98 4.89 7.49 16.23
C ALA A 98 5.31 6.02 16.19
N MET A 99 5.39 5.43 15.00
CA MET A 99 5.83 4.04 14.80
C MET A 99 7.26 3.84 15.29
N SER A 100 8.18 4.73 14.95
CA SER A 100 9.58 4.67 15.38
C SER A 100 9.71 4.78 16.92
N ALA A 101 8.98 5.70 17.54
CA ALA A 101 8.98 5.87 18.99
C ALA A 101 8.50 4.61 19.73
N ILE A 102 7.42 4.00 19.24
CA ILE A 102 6.87 2.76 19.85
C ILE A 102 7.77 1.53 19.55
N ALA A 103 8.46 1.51 18.41
CA ALA A 103 9.40 0.45 18.09
C ALA A 103 10.66 0.46 18.95
N ALA A 104 11.09 1.63 19.45
CA ALA A 104 12.33 1.81 20.19
C ALA A 104 12.32 1.16 21.58
N GLY A 105 11.16 0.79 22.15
CA GLY A 105 11.11 0.24 23.51
C GLY A 105 9.82 -0.53 23.84
N TYR A 106 9.59 -0.68 25.12
CA TYR A 106 8.33 -1.22 25.63
C TYR A 106 7.19 -0.20 25.47
N SER A 107 5.96 -0.70 25.46
CA SER A 107 4.76 0.14 25.40
C SER A 107 3.63 -0.47 26.24
N ASN A 108 2.63 0.33 26.53
CA ASN A 108 1.42 -0.07 27.24
C ASN A 108 0.38 -0.78 26.36
N LEU A 109 0.81 -1.52 25.35
CA LEU A 109 -0.07 -2.13 24.34
C LEU A 109 -1.27 -2.89 24.92
N GLU A 110 -1.05 -3.67 25.98
CA GLU A 110 -2.09 -4.40 26.72
C GLU A 110 -1.93 -4.16 28.23
N TYR A 111 -1.61 -2.91 28.62
CA TYR A 111 -1.45 -2.51 30.01
C TYR A 111 -2.17 -1.20 30.25
N ASP A 112 -3.09 -1.19 31.21
CA ASP A 112 -3.77 0.00 31.66
C ASP A 112 -2.88 0.72 32.68
N LEU A 113 -2.42 1.93 32.31
CA LEU A 113 -1.49 2.70 33.15
C LEU A 113 -2.16 3.31 34.40
N GLU A 114 -3.47 3.55 34.34
CA GLU A 114 -4.22 4.10 35.48
C GLU A 114 -4.59 3.01 36.46
N ALA A 115 -5.13 1.89 35.96
CA ALA A 115 -5.53 0.76 36.80
C ALA A 115 -4.34 -0.10 37.26
N GLY A 116 -3.19 -0.02 36.59
CA GLY A 116 -2.01 -0.84 36.89
C GLY A 116 -2.18 -2.32 36.55
N GLU A 117 -3.09 -2.66 35.66
CA GLU A 117 -3.43 -4.03 35.29
C GLU A 117 -3.45 -4.27 33.76
N ARG A 118 -3.79 -5.51 33.38
CA ARG A 118 -3.89 -5.87 31.98
C ARG A 118 -5.09 -5.20 31.31
N GLY A 119 -4.81 -4.41 30.27
CA GLY A 119 -5.79 -3.76 29.40
C GLY A 119 -5.99 -4.46 28.05
N SER A 120 -6.76 -3.82 27.17
CA SER A 120 -7.01 -4.25 25.80
C SER A 120 -6.29 -3.34 24.79
N ARG A 121 -5.67 -3.94 23.76
CA ARG A 121 -5.04 -3.17 22.67
C ARG A 121 -6.02 -2.37 21.80
N SER A 122 -7.31 -2.75 21.79
CA SER A 122 -8.32 -2.06 20.98
C SER A 122 -8.57 -0.62 21.45
N VAL A 123 -8.25 -0.28 22.69
CA VAL A 123 -8.46 1.06 23.25
C VAL A 123 -7.63 2.14 22.54
N HIS A 124 -6.48 1.77 21.97
CA HIS A 124 -5.52 2.74 21.41
C HIS A 124 -6.00 3.52 20.17
N SER A 125 -7.07 3.10 19.51
CA SER A 125 -7.65 3.83 18.37
C SER A 125 -9.18 3.87 18.38
N ALA A 126 -9.84 3.09 19.25
CA ALA A 126 -11.29 2.93 19.25
C ALA A 126 -12.04 4.27 19.41
N ALA A 127 -11.65 5.10 20.37
CA ALA A 127 -12.27 6.39 20.63
C ALA A 127 -12.12 7.38 19.44
N GLN A 128 -11.01 7.33 18.71
CA GLN A 128 -10.78 8.16 17.52
C GLN A 128 -11.70 7.72 16.38
N TRP A 129 -11.83 6.40 16.16
CA TRP A 129 -12.76 5.86 15.17
C TRP A 129 -14.21 6.30 15.44
N THR A 130 -14.67 6.14 16.69
CA THR A 130 -16.02 6.56 17.09
C THR A 130 -16.26 8.04 16.80
N ARG A 131 -15.32 8.93 17.18
CA ARG A 131 -15.46 10.38 16.94
C ARG A 131 -15.46 10.74 15.46
N LEU A 132 -14.61 10.10 14.66
CA LEU A 132 -14.46 10.43 13.23
C LEU A 132 -15.58 9.87 12.36
N THR A 133 -16.16 8.73 12.73
CA THR A 133 -17.06 8.00 11.84
C THR A 133 -18.49 7.88 12.37
N GLY A 134 -18.70 8.08 13.68
CA GLY A 134 -19.99 7.83 14.33
C GLY A 134 -20.26 6.36 14.63
N ALA A 135 -19.30 5.46 14.41
CA ALA A 135 -19.44 4.05 14.79
C ALA A 135 -19.53 3.90 16.32
N GLU A 136 -20.29 2.91 16.81
CA GLU A 136 -20.36 2.62 18.25
C GLU A 136 -19.06 1.99 18.76
N ALA A 137 -18.40 1.18 17.92
CA ALA A 137 -17.16 0.50 18.27
C ALA A 137 -16.29 0.20 17.06
N ALA A 138 -15.01 -0.09 17.32
CA ALA A 138 -14.00 -0.40 16.31
C ALA A 138 -13.14 -1.59 16.72
N LEU A 139 -12.72 -2.38 15.74
CA LEU A 139 -11.71 -3.42 15.88
C LEU A 139 -10.70 -3.31 14.73
N VAL A 140 -9.42 -3.49 15.03
CA VAL A 140 -8.35 -3.40 14.03
C VAL A 140 -7.64 -4.75 13.93
N VAL A 141 -7.51 -5.24 12.70
CA VAL A 141 -6.79 -6.47 12.32
C VAL A 141 -5.73 -6.15 11.27
N ASN A 142 -4.94 -7.14 10.86
CA ASN A 142 -3.74 -6.92 10.03
C ASN A 142 -4.03 -6.51 8.57
N ASN A 143 -5.20 -6.78 8.01
CA ASN A 143 -5.64 -6.30 6.69
C ASN A 143 -7.15 -6.50 6.49
N ALA A 144 -7.74 -5.90 5.43
CA ALA A 144 -9.18 -5.98 5.17
C ALA A 144 -9.67 -7.42 4.86
N ALA A 145 -8.85 -8.26 4.24
CA ALA A 145 -9.19 -9.67 4.01
C ALA A 145 -9.38 -10.43 5.34
N ALA A 146 -8.48 -10.17 6.29
CA ALA A 146 -8.59 -10.71 7.64
C ALA A 146 -9.81 -10.15 8.40
N ALA A 147 -10.16 -8.87 8.14
CA ALA A 147 -11.36 -8.25 8.71
C ALA A 147 -12.63 -8.94 8.21
N LEU A 148 -12.73 -9.17 6.90
CA LEU A 148 -13.87 -9.89 6.30
C LEU A 148 -13.94 -11.35 6.79
N LEU A 149 -12.80 -12.07 6.79
CA LEU A 149 -12.73 -13.44 7.29
C LEU A 149 -13.18 -13.53 8.76
N LEU A 150 -12.68 -12.66 9.64
CA LEU A 150 -13.04 -12.63 11.05
C LEU A 150 -14.54 -12.32 11.24
N THR A 151 -15.04 -11.32 10.51
CA THR A 151 -16.45 -10.90 10.60
C THR A 151 -17.37 -12.04 10.21
N LEU A 152 -17.11 -12.69 9.09
CA LEU A 152 -17.93 -13.80 8.62
C LEU A 152 -17.83 -15.04 9.52
N SER A 153 -16.62 -15.42 9.95
CA SER A 153 -16.42 -16.54 10.87
C SER A 153 -17.07 -16.30 12.24
N GLY A 154 -17.14 -15.04 12.68
CA GLY A 154 -17.75 -14.70 13.96
C GLY A 154 -19.27 -14.54 13.94
N LEU A 155 -19.85 -14.23 12.77
CA LEU A 155 -21.27 -13.89 12.66
C LEU A 155 -22.10 -14.88 11.83
N ALA A 156 -21.49 -15.64 10.91
CA ALA A 156 -22.21 -16.38 9.89
C ALA A 156 -21.70 -17.81 9.65
N VAL A 157 -20.80 -18.35 10.49
CA VAL A 157 -20.28 -19.72 10.33
C VAL A 157 -21.42 -20.74 10.28
N GLY A 158 -21.40 -21.64 9.28
CA GLY A 158 -22.43 -22.66 9.05
C GLY A 158 -23.76 -22.11 8.50
N ARG A 159 -23.85 -20.81 8.24
CA ARG A 159 -25.06 -20.15 7.74
C ARG A 159 -24.84 -19.54 6.35
N GLU A 160 -25.91 -19.08 5.74
CA GLU A 160 -25.91 -18.47 4.41
C GLU A 160 -25.55 -16.99 4.48
N VAL A 161 -24.76 -16.54 3.49
CA VAL A 161 -24.38 -15.13 3.26
C VAL A 161 -24.73 -14.76 1.83
N LEU A 162 -25.58 -13.75 1.69
CA LEU A 162 -26.04 -13.27 0.39
C LEU A 162 -25.06 -12.24 -0.19
N VAL A 163 -24.64 -12.45 -1.43
CA VAL A 163 -23.76 -11.53 -2.18
C VAL A 163 -24.28 -11.35 -3.60
N SER A 164 -24.28 -10.12 -4.10
CA SER A 164 -24.60 -9.90 -5.52
C SER A 164 -23.60 -10.62 -6.41
N ARG A 165 -24.10 -11.31 -7.44
CA ARG A 165 -23.24 -11.98 -8.43
C ARG A 165 -22.28 -11.01 -9.11
N GLY A 166 -22.66 -9.75 -9.32
CA GLY A 166 -21.80 -8.69 -9.83
C GLY A 166 -20.67 -8.28 -8.87
N GLN A 167 -20.78 -8.65 -7.59
CA GLN A 167 -19.81 -8.35 -6.53
C GLN A 167 -18.93 -9.54 -6.14
N ALA A 168 -19.06 -10.68 -6.82
CA ALA A 168 -18.17 -11.85 -6.67
C ALA A 168 -16.84 -11.61 -7.38
N VAL A 169 -16.01 -10.71 -6.86
CA VAL A 169 -14.85 -10.12 -7.52
C VAL A 169 -13.51 -10.75 -7.10
N GLU A 170 -12.52 -10.65 -7.99
CA GLU A 170 -11.11 -10.82 -7.68
C GLU A 170 -10.45 -9.44 -7.50
N ILE A 171 -9.83 -9.20 -6.34
CA ILE A 171 -9.25 -7.90 -5.99
C ILE A 171 -7.81 -7.76 -6.49
N GLY A 172 -7.06 -8.84 -6.57
CA GLY A 172 -5.68 -8.88 -7.06
C GLY A 172 -4.88 -10.02 -6.43
N GLY A 173 -3.85 -10.50 -7.16
CA GLY A 173 -3.02 -11.60 -6.69
C GLY A 173 -3.77 -12.93 -6.46
N GLY A 174 -4.89 -13.15 -7.14
CA GLY A 174 -5.73 -14.33 -6.96
C GLY A 174 -6.66 -14.26 -5.75
N PHE A 175 -6.73 -13.14 -5.03
CA PHE A 175 -7.64 -12.95 -3.90
C PHE A 175 -9.08 -12.74 -4.40
N ARG A 176 -9.96 -13.70 -4.13
CA ARG A 176 -11.36 -13.69 -4.56
C ARG A 176 -12.28 -13.66 -3.36
N ILE A 177 -13.24 -12.76 -3.38
CA ILE A 177 -14.26 -12.63 -2.32
C ILE A 177 -15.00 -13.96 -2.06
N PRO A 178 -15.48 -14.72 -3.09
CA PRO A 178 -16.10 -16.02 -2.87
C PRO A 178 -15.23 -17.04 -2.13
N ASP A 179 -13.91 -17.00 -2.33
CA ASP A 179 -13.00 -17.92 -1.65
C ASP A 179 -12.86 -17.59 -0.16
N VAL A 180 -12.82 -16.29 0.18
CA VAL A 180 -12.82 -15.83 1.58
C VAL A 180 -14.10 -16.24 2.28
N LEU A 181 -15.26 -16.08 1.63
CA LEU A 181 -16.54 -16.51 2.19
C LEU A 181 -16.54 -18.01 2.50
N ARG A 182 -16.08 -18.84 1.56
CA ARG A 182 -15.98 -20.29 1.80
C ARG A 182 -15.02 -20.63 2.95
N GLN A 183 -13.85 -19.96 3.01
CA GLN A 183 -12.86 -20.16 4.08
C GLN A 183 -13.38 -19.72 5.46
N SER A 184 -14.33 -18.79 5.52
CA SER A 184 -14.95 -18.37 6.77
C SER A 184 -15.94 -19.40 7.36
N GLY A 185 -16.21 -20.48 6.62
CA GLY A 185 -17.19 -21.49 7.01
C GLY A 185 -18.64 -21.13 6.69
N CYS A 186 -18.87 -20.06 5.92
CA CYS A 186 -20.20 -19.65 5.45
C CYS A 186 -20.58 -20.35 4.15
N THR A 187 -21.88 -20.44 3.89
CA THR A 187 -22.42 -20.81 2.59
C THR A 187 -22.69 -19.55 1.78
N LEU A 188 -21.97 -19.39 0.66
CA LEU A 188 -22.22 -18.27 -0.27
C LEU A 188 -23.51 -18.53 -1.06
N VAL A 189 -24.40 -17.54 -1.08
CA VAL A 189 -25.60 -17.51 -1.91
C VAL A 189 -25.50 -16.34 -2.88
N ASP A 190 -25.35 -16.64 -4.17
CA ASP A 190 -25.31 -15.64 -5.24
C ASP A 190 -26.71 -15.06 -5.50
N VAL A 191 -26.82 -13.71 -5.51
CA VAL A 191 -28.07 -12.99 -5.69
C VAL A 191 -28.03 -12.19 -7.00
N GLY A 192 -29.14 -12.17 -7.72
CA GLY A 192 -29.32 -11.43 -8.97
C GLY A 192 -28.46 -11.93 -10.13
N THR A 193 -28.02 -11.04 -11.00
CA THR A 193 -27.19 -11.33 -12.18
C THR A 193 -25.90 -10.51 -12.17
N THR A 194 -24.98 -10.77 -13.10
CA THR A 194 -23.69 -10.07 -13.19
C THR A 194 -23.81 -8.55 -13.27
N ASN A 195 -24.80 -8.06 -14.03
CA ASN A 195 -24.95 -6.63 -14.31
C ASN A 195 -26.18 -6.00 -13.64
N ARG A 196 -27.11 -6.79 -13.10
CA ARG A 196 -28.31 -6.24 -12.45
C ARG A 196 -28.69 -7.08 -11.24
N THR A 197 -28.77 -6.42 -10.11
CA THR A 197 -29.26 -6.97 -8.85
C THR A 197 -30.20 -5.94 -8.22
N TYR A 198 -31.32 -6.37 -7.68
CA TYR A 198 -32.32 -5.54 -7.05
C TYR A 198 -32.50 -5.93 -5.58
N ALA A 199 -33.02 -5.05 -4.74
CA ALA A 199 -33.35 -5.36 -3.35
C ALA A 199 -34.35 -6.55 -3.23
N ALA A 200 -35.26 -6.66 -4.20
CA ALA A 200 -36.21 -7.78 -4.27
C ALA A 200 -35.51 -9.14 -4.46
N ASP A 201 -34.39 -9.20 -5.18
CA ASP A 201 -33.64 -10.44 -5.37
C ASP A 201 -33.04 -10.93 -4.04
N TYR A 202 -32.53 -9.99 -3.21
CA TYR A 202 -32.07 -10.33 -1.86
C TYR A 202 -33.24 -10.81 -0.98
N THR A 203 -34.37 -10.10 -1.01
CA THR A 203 -35.56 -10.51 -0.25
C THR A 203 -36.02 -11.93 -0.61
N ALA A 204 -36.03 -12.27 -1.90
CA ALA A 204 -36.43 -13.59 -2.39
C ALA A 204 -35.40 -14.69 -2.01
N ALA A 205 -34.16 -14.36 -1.82
CA ALA A 205 -33.10 -15.32 -1.48
C ALA A 205 -32.95 -15.58 0.04
N ILE A 206 -33.60 -14.76 0.89
CA ILE A 206 -33.53 -14.93 2.35
C ILE A 206 -34.25 -16.22 2.78
N THR A 207 -33.57 -17.03 3.58
CA THR A 207 -34.07 -18.23 4.23
C THR A 207 -33.92 -18.14 5.75
N PRO A 208 -34.51 -19.03 6.55
CA PRO A 208 -34.21 -19.09 7.99
C PRO A 208 -32.73 -19.31 8.33
N ASN A 209 -31.94 -19.81 7.38
CA ASN A 209 -30.50 -20.04 7.54
C ASN A 209 -29.65 -18.83 7.14
N THR A 210 -30.22 -17.78 6.58
CA THR A 210 -29.51 -16.58 6.18
C THR A 210 -29.02 -15.81 7.41
N ALA A 211 -27.72 -15.50 7.47
CA ALA A 211 -27.09 -14.73 8.56
C ALA A 211 -26.81 -13.29 8.19
N ALA A 212 -26.39 -13.04 6.95
CA ALA A 212 -25.93 -11.72 6.55
C ALA A 212 -26.13 -11.45 5.05
N ILE A 213 -26.16 -10.16 4.73
CA ILE A 213 -25.90 -9.63 3.38
C ILE A 213 -24.49 -9.02 3.42
N VAL A 214 -23.64 -9.35 2.44
CA VAL A 214 -22.37 -8.68 2.21
C VAL A 214 -22.48 -7.88 0.93
N ARG A 215 -22.32 -6.57 1.03
CA ARG A 215 -22.08 -5.69 -0.11
C ARG A 215 -20.59 -5.52 -0.26
N VAL A 216 -20.04 -5.72 -1.46
CA VAL A 216 -18.65 -5.49 -1.79
C VAL A 216 -18.57 -4.33 -2.77
N HIS A 217 -17.90 -3.26 -2.36
CA HIS A 217 -17.71 -2.10 -3.23
C HIS A 217 -16.76 -2.42 -4.38
N SER A 218 -17.14 -2.02 -5.62
CA SER A 218 -16.37 -2.25 -6.85
C SER A 218 -15.12 -1.34 -6.93
N SER A 219 -14.15 -1.59 -6.05
CA SER A 219 -12.99 -0.72 -5.84
C SER A 219 -11.90 -0.82 -6.92
N ASN A 220 -11.93 -1.85 -7.80
CA ASN A 220 -10.87 -2.12 -8.78
C ASN A 220 -11.37 -2.34 -10.21
N PHE A 221 -12.67 -2.30 -10.45
CA PHE A 221 -13.29 -2.41 -11.78
C PHE A 221 -14.56 -1.57 -11.86
N ARG A 222 -15.09 -1.40 -13.07
CA ARG A 222 -16.40 -0.76 -13.32
C ARG A 222 -17.24 -1.64 -14.24
N LEU A 223 -18.52 -1.80 -13.92
CA LEU A 223 -19.53 -2.28 -14.85
C LEU A 223 -20.13 -1.07 -15.56
N ILE A 224 -20.20 -1.11 -16.90
CA ILE A 224 -20.70 -0.01 -17.73
C ILE A 224 -21.80 -0.55 -18.65
N GLY A 225 -22.85 0.23 -18.85
CA GLY A 225 -23.95 -0.09 -19.72
C GLY A 225 -25.25 -0.36 -18.98
N PHE A 226 -25.91 -1.47 -19.23
CA PHE A 226 -27.19 -1.83 -18.62
C PHE A 226 -26.98 -2.46 -17.25
N VAL A 227 -26.66 -1.61 -16.26
CA VAL A 227 -26.28 -1.99 -14.89
C VAL A 227 -27.31 -1.48 -13.89
N HIS A 228 -27.56 -2.23 -12.83
CA HIS A 228 -28.30 -1.82 -11.65
C HIS A 228 -27.76 -2.50 -10.41
N GLU A 229 -27.52 -1.72 -9.37
CA GLU A 229 -27.18 -2.19 -8.01
C GLU A 229 -28.11 -1.51 -7.00
N PRO A 230 -28.61 -2.22 -5.99
CA PRO A 230 -29.38 -1.61 -4.92
C PRO A 230 -28.47 -0.69 -4.10
N THR A 231 -29.03 0.43 -3.65
CA THR A 231 -28.36 1.31 -2.70
C THR A 231 -28.14 0.59 -1.37
N LEU A 232 -27.14 1.06 -0.59
CA LEU A 232 -26.89 0.49 0.72
C LEU A 232 -28.10 0.66 1.66
N GLY A 233 -28.85 1.77 1.55
CA GLY A 233 -30.09 2.00 2.31
C GLY A 233 -31.21 1.02 1.97
N GLU A 234 -31.36 0.63 0.69
CA GLU A 234 -32.32 -0.41 0.30
C GLU A 234 -31.92 -1.77 0.90
N LEU A 235 -30.61 -2.11 0.86
CA LEU A 235 -30.12 -3.34 1.49
C LEU A 235 -30.26 -3.31 3.02
N ALA A 236 -30.08 -2.17 3.66
CA ALA A 236 -30.31 -1.98 5.10
C ALA A 236 -31.77 -2.24 5.46
N THR A 237 -32.70 -1.76 4.64
CA THR A 237 -34.15 -2.02 4.83
C THR A 237 -34.46 -3.52 4.75
N VAL A 238 -33.90 -4.24 3.75
CA VAL A 238 -34.05 -5.68 3.59
C VAL A 238 -33.46 -6.45 4.77
N ALA A 239 -32.24 -6.12 5.18
CA ALA A 239 -31.54 -6.77 6.28
C ALA A 239 -32.26 -6.57 7.61
N GLN A 240 -32.74 -5.35 7.88
CA GLN A 240 -33.49 -5.02 9.08
C GLN A 240 -34.83 -5.77 9.15
N ALA A 241 -35.57 -5.82 8.04
CA ALA A 241 -36.85 -6.55 7.96
C ALA A 241 -36.68 -8.05 8.24
N ALA A 242 -35.55 -8.63 7.85
CA ALA A 242 -35.23 -10.05 8.07
C ALA A 242 -34.45 -10.31 9.38
N ASN A 243 -34.09 -9.28 10.13
CA ASN A 243 -33.23 -9.35 11.31
C ASN A 243 -31.90 -10.08 11.05
N ILE A 244 -31.23 -9.75 9.95
CA ILE A 244 -29.91 -10.26 9.54
C ILE A 244 -28.91 -9.11 9.46
N VAL A 245 -27.61 -9.43 9.48
CA VAL A 245 -26.53 -8.43 9.50
C VAL A 245 -26.26 -7.89 8.11
N LEU A 246 -26.13 -6.56 7.96
CA LEU A 246 -25.62 -5.93 6.73
C LEU A 246 -24.15 -5.56 6.92
N ILE A 247 -23.28 -6.19 6.13
CA ILE A 247 -21.85 -5.96 6.09
C ILE A 247 -21.51 -5.20 4.80
N ASP A 248 -20.86 -4.04 4.93
CA ASP A 248 -20.36 -3.26 3.80
C ASP A 248 -18.84 -3.36 3.74
N ASP A 249 -18.31 -4.15 2.79
CA ASP A 249 -16.88 -4.18 2.45
C ASP A 249 -16.58 -3.02 1.50
N LEU A 250 -16.27 -1.88 2.08
CA LEU A 250 -15.98 -0.63 1.38
C LEU A 250 -14.60 -0.65 0.70
N GLY A 251 -13.65 -1.37 1.27
CA GLY A 251 -12.32 -1.55 0.75
C GLY A 251 -11.43 -0.31 0.79
N SER A 252 -11.87 0.86 0.29
CA SER A 252 -11.05 2.06 0.08
C SER A 252 -10.70 2.84 1.35
N GLY A 253 -11.59 2.88 2.33
CA GLY A 253 -11.39 3.61 3.60
C GLY A 253 -11.40 5.14 3.46
N ALA A 254 -12.20 5.68 2.54
CA ALA A 254 -12.37 7.11 2.39
C ALA A 254 -13.07 7.71 3.62
N LEU A 255 -12.47 8.75 4.22
CA LEU A 255 -13.06 9.59 5.26
C LEU A 255 -13.37 11.00 4.76
N LEU A 256 -12.84 11.39 3.59
CA LEU A 256 -13.08 12.68 2.94
C LEU A 256 -13.82 12.45 1.62
N ASN A 257 -14.70 13.38 1.27
CA ASN A 257 -15.43 13.36 0.00
C ASN A 257 -14.47 13.67 -1.17
N THR A 258 -14.20 12.67 -2.01
CA THR A 258 -13.29 12.76 -3.15
C THR A 258 -13.77 13.71 -4.24
N ALA A 259 -15.09 13.99 -4.33
CA ALA A 259 -15.66 14.92 -5.31
C ALA A 259 -15.16 16.35 -5.12
N GLN A 260 -14.76 16.74 -3.92
CA GLN A 260 -14.18 18.06 -3.63
C GLN A 260 -12.82 18.27 -4.31
N TYR A 261 -12.19 17.19 -4.77
CA TYR A 261 -10.87 17.21 -5.42
C TYR A 261 -10.96 16.86 -6.91
N GLY A 262 -12.15 16.93 -7.52
CA GLY A 262 -12.34 16.67 -8.94
C GLY A 262 -12.38 15.20 -9.35
N LEU A 263 -12.51 14.30 -8.39
CA LEU A 263 -12.71 12.87 -8.61
C LEU A 263 -14.20 12.51 -8.57
N ALA A 264 -14.55 11.32 -9.05
CA ALA A 264 -15.86 10.76 -8.79
C ALA A 264 -16.07 10.59 -7.26
N PRO A 265 -17.33 10.69 -6.77
CA PRO A 265 -17.59 10.43 -5.36
C PRO A 265 -17.26 8.96 -5.03
N GLU A 266 -16.37 8.76 -4.05
CA GLU A 266 -16.09 7.48 -3.42
C GLU A 266 -16.91 7.39 -2.14
N PRO A 267 -17.67 6.31 -1.89
CA PRO A 267 -18.44 6.18 -0.66
C PRO A 267 -17.53 6.33 0.56
N THR A 268 -17.95 7.14 1.51
CA THR A 268 -17.22 7.33 2.76
C THR A 268 -17.69 6.33 3.82
N VAL A 269 -16.84 6.08 4.81
CA VAL A 269 -17.16 5.22 5.96
C VAL A 269 -18.38 5.75 6.71
N GLN A 270 -18.47 7.08 6.86
CA GLN A 270 -19.57 7.77 7.52
C GLN A 270 -20.90 7.55 6.77
N GLU A 271 -20.89 7.66 5.42
CA GLU A 271 -22.05 7.41 4.59
C GLU A 271 -22.54 5.97 4.70
N SER A 272 -21.63 4.99 4.75
CA SER A 272 -21.98 3.58 4.90
C SER A 272 -22.66 3.29 6.24
N LEU A 273 -22.15 3.85 7.34
CA LEU A 273 -22.77 3.72 8.66
C LEU A 273 -24.12 4.43 8.71
N ALA A 274 -24.21 5.65 8.17
CA ALA A 274 -25.47 6.43 8.12
C ALA A 274 -26.54 5.77 7.25
N ALA A 275 -26.15 5.03 6.21
CA ALA A 275 -27.06 4.27 5.36
C ALA A 275 -27.58 2.99 6.03
N GLY A 276 -27.07 2.62 7.22
CA GLY A 276 -27.57 1.51 8.03
C GLY A 276 -26.77 0.21 7.93
N ALA A 277 -25.50 0.26 7.49
CA ALA A 277 -24.62 -0.88 7.61
C ALA A 277 -24.37 -1.23 9.09
N ASP A 278 -24.53 -2.49 9.46
CA ASP A 278 -24.23 -2.99 10.81
C ASP A 278 -22.73 -3.13 11.05
N VAL A 279 -21.99 -3.42 9.97
CA VAL A 279 -20.53 -3.55 9.95
C VAL A 279 -19.99 -2.91 8.68
N VAL A 280 -18.97 -2.08 8.82
CA VAL A 280 -18.19 -1.52 7.70
C VAL A 280 -16.76 -1.98 7.80
N ILE A 281 -16.22 -2.49 6.66
CA ILE A 281 -14.86 -3.03 6.57
C ILE A 281 -14.07 -2.26 5.53
N PHE A 282 -12.79 -1.92 5.84
CA PHE A 282 -11.91 -1.26 4.87
C PHE A 282 -10.42 -1.40 5.22
N SER A 283 -9.58 -1.01 4.26
CA SER A 283 -8.11 -1.05 4.39
C SER A 283 -7.54 0.26 4.94
N GLY A 284 -6.54 0.15 5.80
CA GLY A 284 -5.84 1.32 6.35
C GLY A 284 -4.85 1.97 5.38
N ASP A 285 -4.33 1.22 4.43
CA ASP A 285 -3.23 1.59 3.52
C ASP A 285 -3.69 2.04 2.12
N LYS A 286 -4.97 2.44 2.00
CA LYS A 286 -5.54 3.01 0.78
C LYS A 286 -5.88 4.50 0.99
N LEU A 287 -7.13 4.93 0.76
CA LEU A 287 -7.53 6.34 0.92
C LEU A 287 -7.45 6.85 2.36
N LEU A 288 -7.50 5.98 3.36
CA LEU A 288 -7.19 6.40 4.73
C LEU A 288 -5.76 6.97 4.83
N GLY A 289 -4.80 6.46 4.06
CA GLY A 289 -3.41 6.92 4.06
C GLY A 289 -2.61 6.54 5.29
N GLY A 290 -3.04 5.50 5.99
CA GLY A 290 -2.38 4.92 7.17
C GLY A 290 -1.55 3.67 6.83
N PRO A 291 -1.03 2.97 7.84
CA PRO A 291 -0.38 1.69 7.67
C PRO A 291 -1.37 0.60 7.24
N GLN A 292 -0.84 -0.51 6.69
CA GLN A 292 -1.66 -1.66 6.36
C GLN A 292 -2.37 -2.18 7.61
N ALA A 293 -3.71 -2.19 7.54
CA ALA A 293 -4.60 -2.73 8.56
C ALA A 293 -5.96 -3.03 7.93
N GLY A 294 -6.73 -3.92 8.54
CA GLY A 294 -8.16 -4.08 8.32
C GLY A 294 -8.93 -3.41 9.45
N ILE A 295 -9.79 -2.49 9.13
CA ILE A 295 -10.63 -1.80 10.10
C ILE A 295 -12.03 -2.38 10.02
N ILE A 296 -12.62 -2.72 11.16
CA ILE A 296 -13.99 -3.19 11.32
C ILE A 296 -14.69 -2.19 12.24
N LEU A 297 -15.67 -1.48 11.73
CA LEU A 297 -16.51 -0.55 12.47
C LEU A 297 -17.93 -1.06 12.52
N GLY A 298 -18.65 -0.79 13.60
CA GLY A 298 -20.06 -1.18 13.68
C GLY A 298 -20.63 -1.08 15.08
N LYS A 299 -21.72 -1.81 15.31
CA LYS A 299 -22.41 -1.86 16.59
C LYS A 299 -21.53 -2.49 17.68
N GLN A 300 -21.60 -1.96 18.89
CA GLN A 300 -20.80 -2.43 20.03
C GLN A 300 -20.98 -3.93 20.30
N THR A 301 -22.19 -4.45 20.18
CA THR A 301 -22.50 -5.87 20.39
C THR A 301 -21.79 -6.77 19.37
N THR A 302 -21.78 -6.36 18.10
CA THR A 302 -21.11 -7.06 17.02
C THR A 302 -19.59 -7.05 17.21
N ILE A 303 -19.01 -5.88 17.46
CA ILE A 303 -17.57 -5.75 17.69
C ILE A 303 -17.12 -6.54 18.93
N ASN A 304 -17.90 -6.56 20.00
CA ASN A 304 -17.62 -7.37 21.19
C ASN A 304 -17.61 -8.89 20.89
N THR A 305 -18.49 -9.34 19.99
CA THR A 305 -18.50 -10.75 19.56
C THR A 305 -17.22 -11.08 18.80
N LEU A 306 -16.82 -10.25 17.84
CA LEU A 306 -15.59 -10.41 17.06
C LEU A 306 -14.34 -10.32 17.93
N ALA A 307 -14.32 -9.42 18.92
CA ALA A 307 -13.19 -9.25 19.84
C ALA A 307 -12.92 -10.48 20.72
N LYS A 308 -13.92 -11.33 20.92
CA LYS A 308 -13.80 -12.59 21.67
C LYS A 308 -13.49 -13.80 20.80
N HIS A 309 -13.57 -13.66 19.47
CA HIS A 309 -13.39 -14.77 18.55
C HIS A 309 -11.93 -15.27 18.56
N PRO A 310 -11.67 -16.59 18.67
CA PRO A 310 -10.31 -17.14 18.73
C PRO A 310 -9.41 -16.74 17.58
N LEU A 311 -9.97 -16.62 16.36
CA LEU A 311 -9.25 -16.21 15.16
C LEU A 311 -8.59 -14.83 15.30
N LEU A 312 -9.16 -13.92 16.12
CA LEU A 312 -8.55 -12.62 16.36
C LEU A 312 -7.12 -12.73 16.90
N ARG A 313 -6.80 -13.79 17.65
CA ARG A 313 -5.44 -14.00 18.14
C ARG A 313 -4.42 -14.10 17.01
N ALA A 314 -4.80 -14.69 15.89
CA ALA A 314 -3.96 -14.83 14.70
C ALA A 314 -3.96 -13.57 13.82
N LEU A 315 -5.04 -12.77 13.85
CA LEU A 315 -5.26 -11.66 12.94
C LEU A 315 -4.95 -10.28 13.53
N ARG A 316 -4.70 -10.16 14.82
CA ARG A 316 -4.49 -8.88 15.52
C ARG A 316 -3.22 -8.17 15.04
N VAL A 317 -3.30 -6.85 14.95
CA VAL A 317 -2.15 -6.00 14.60
C VAL A 317 -1.15 -5.88 15.75
N ASP A 318 0.08 -5.52 15.41
CA ASP A 318 1.16 -5.17 16.33
C ASP A 318 1.04 -3.73 16.88
N LYS A 319 1.92 -3.37 17.82
CA LYS A 319 1.94 -2.04 18.43
C LYS A 319 2.35 -0.93 17.46
N ILE A 320 3.20 -1.24 16.47
CA ILE A 320 3.72 -0.26 15.52
C ILE A 320 2.61 0.19 14.58
N THR A 321 1.82 -0.75 14.06
CA THR A 321 0.64 -0.48 13.23
C THR A 321 -0.38 0.37 13.98
N LEU A 322 -0.69 0.06 15.24
CA LEU A 322 -1.63 0.87 16.05
C LEU A 322 -1.13 2.29 16.26
N ALA A 323 0.16 2.49 16.52
CA ALA A 323 0.74 3.82 16.69
C ALA A 323 0.64 4.65 15.39
N GLY A 324 0.94 4.03 14.24
CA GLY A 324 0.80 4.67 12.94
C GLY A 324 -0.65 5.04 12.61
N LEU A 325 -1.60 4.14 12.89
CA LEU A 325 -3.03 4.41 12.73
C LEU A 325 -3.49 5.56 13.61
N ALA A 326 -3.18 5.55 14.90
CA ALA A 326 -3.58 6.62 15.82
C ALA A 326 -3.07 7.99 15.35
N ALA A 327 -1.81 8.07 14.91
CA ALA A 327 -1.24 9.30 14.36
C ALA A 327 -1.91 9.73 13.04
N THR A 328 -2.30 8.78 12.19
CA THR A 328 -3.04 9.06 10.94
C THR A 328 -4.42 9.63 11.27
N LEU A 329 -5.15 9.03 12.22
CA LEU A 329 -6.47 9.51 12.65
C LEU A 329 -6.42 10.90 13.27
N GLN A 330 -5.35 11.24 13.99
CA GLN A 330 -5.15 12.59 14.51
C GLN A 330 -5.12 13.67 13.41
N ALA A 331 -4.59 13.37 12.23
CA ALA A 331 -4.60 14.32 11.12
C ALA A 331 -6.03 14.61 10.63
N TYR A 332 -6.90 13.59 10.61
CA TYR A 332 -8.33 13.77 10.32
C TYR A 332 -9.04 14.56 11.41
N GLU A 333 -8.81 14.25 12.70
CA GLU A 333 -9.40 14.97 13.82
C GLU A 333 -9.01 16.46 13.84
N ARG A 334 -7.80 16.79 13.39
CA ARG A 334 -7.30 18.17 13.27
C ARG A 334 -7.76 18.90 12.00
N GLY A 335 -8.37 18.19 11.04
CA GLY A 335 -8.69 18.76 9.73
C GLY A 335 -7.46 19.00 8.84
N THR A 336 -6.33 18.37 9.14
CA THR A 336 -5.06 18.54 8.41
C THR A 336 -4.73 17.38 7.48
N ALA A 337 -5.68 16.51 7.19
CA ALA A 337 -5.44 15.30 6.38
C ALA A 337 -4.86 15.63 5.00
N THR A 338 -5.32 16.70 4.34
CA THR A 338 -4.85 17.12 3.01
C THR A 338 -3.44 17.71 2.99
N SER A 339 -2.95 18.19 4.14
CA SER A 339 -1.59 18.72 4.30
C SER A 339 -0.61 17.69 4.89
N ASP A 340 -1.11 16.73 5.68
CA ASP A 340 -0.26 15.86 6.48
C ASP A 340 -0.17 14.43 5.92
N ILE A 341 -1.23 13.94 5.26
CA ILE A 341 -1.31 12.57 4.74
C ILE A 341 -0.90 12.56 3.26
N PRO A 342 0.17 11.85 2.87
CA PRO A 342 0.71 11.91 1.51
C PRO A 342 -0.29 11.59 0.40
N VAL A 343 -1.16 10.60 0.60
CA VAL A 343 -2.21 10.26 -0.39
C VAL A 343 -3.11 11.46 -0.66
N TRP A 344 -3.54 12.17 0.38
CA TRP A 344 -4.39 13.34 0.25
C TRP A 344 -3.63 14.57 -0.24
N GLN A 345 -2.36 14.74 0.11
CA GLN A 345 -1.49 15.76 -0.50
C GLN A 345 -1.42 15.58 -2.02
N MET A 346 -1.20 14.33 -2.48
CA MET A 346 -1.15 14.00 -3.90
C MET A 346 -2.50 14.23 -4.59
N ILE A 347 -3.62 13.82 -3.97
CA ILE A 347 -4.97 13.99 -4.52
C ILE A 347 -5.31 15.49 -4.62
N SER A 348 -5.07 16.28 -3.58
CA SER A 348 -5.43 17.69 -3.51
C SER A 348 -4.47 18.63 -4.23
N ALA A 349 -3.30 18.15 -4.70
CA ALA A 349 -2.31 18.96 -5.38
C ALA A 349 -2.89 19.60 -6.66
N SER A 350 -2.80 20.92 -6.79
CA SER A 350 -3.25 21.62 -7.99
C SER A 350 -2.26 21.46 -9.15
N VAL A 351 -2.76 21.50 -10.39
CA VAL A 351 -1.89 21.47 -11.59
C VAL A 351 -0.89 22.64 -11.57
N ALA A 352 -1.30 23.80 -11.07
CA ALA A 352 -0.42 24.97 -10.95
C ALA A 352 0.76 24.71 -10.00
N SER A 353 0.50 24.10 -8.83
CA SER A 353 1.58 23.74 -7.89
C SER A 353 2.53 22.69 -8.45
N LEU A 354 2.00 21.69 -9.17
CA LEU A 354 2.83 20.67 -9.83
C LEU A 354 3.68 21.27 -10.95
N ARG A 355 3.13 22.23 -11.72
CA ARG A 355 3.87 22.94 -12.77
C ARG A 355 5.00 23.80 -12.19
N MET A 356 4.73 24.60 -11.16
CA MET A 356 5.78 25.36 -10.48
C MET A 356 6.90 24.46 -9.94
N ARG A 357 6.53 23.28 -9.44
CA ARG A 357 7.49 22.28 -8.97
C ARG A 357 8.33 21.71 -10.13
N ALA A 358 7.70 21.40 -11.26
CA ALA A 358 8.38 20.95 -12.48
C ALA A 358 9.37 22.02 -12.99
N GLU A 359 8.95 23.28 -13.04
CA GLU A 359 9.79 24.40 -13.48
C GLU A 359 11.02 24.59 -12.59
N ARG A 360 10.88 24.42 -11.26
CA ARG A 360 12.03 24.45 -10.34
C ARG A 360 13.01 23.30 -10.59
N ILE A 361 12.49 22.12 -10.87
CA ILE A 361 13.33 20.93 -11.15
C ILE A 361 14.11 21.13 -12.45
N VAL A 362 13.45 21.52 -13.54
CA VAL A 362 14.11 21.67 -14.85
C VAL A 362 15.11 22.85 -14.86
N ALA A 363 14.87 23.92 -14.11
CA ALA A 363 15.76 25.09 -14.03
C ALA A 363 17.17 24.76 -13.52
N VAL A 364 17.34 23.66 -12.80
CA VAL A 364 18.65 23.24 -12.22
C VAL A 364 19.29 22.07 -12.97
N LEU A 365 18.65 21.59 -14.04
CA LEU A 365 19.17 20.49 -14.88
C LEU A 365 19.95 21.10 -16.06
N PRO A 366 21.13 20.54 -16.43
CA PRO A 366 21.91 21.03 -17.55
C PRO A 366 21.18 20.85 -18.90
N ASP A 367 20.51 19.70 -19.07
CA ASP A 367 19.67 19.39 -20.23
C ASP A 367 18.26 19.09 -19.72
N PRO A 368 17.38 20.11 -19.66
CA PRO A 368 16.08 19.94 -19.05
C PRO A 368 15.14 19.11 -19.92
N PRO A 369 14.41 18.12 -19.35
CA PRO A 369 13.32 17.44 -20.02
C PRO A 369 12.16 18.39 -20.27
N SER A 370 11.27 18.02 -21.21
CA SER A 370 10.05 18.78 -21.48
C SER A 370 9.06 18.67 -20.32
N ILE A 371 8.40 19.77 -19.97
CA ILE A 371 7.28 19.76 -19.02
C ILE A 371 6.00 19.55 -19.82
N VAL A 372 5.29 18.45 -19.55
CA VAL A 372 4.07 18.07 -20.27
C VAL A 372 2.87 17.94 -19.35
N ALA A 373 1.68 18.20 -19.89
CA ALA A 373 0.43 17.81 -19.24
C ALA A 373 0.34 16.28 -19.16
N SER A 374 -0.19 15.78 -18.07
CA SER A 374 -0.28 14.36 -17.77
C SER A 374 -1.59 14.06 -17.04
N GLU A 375 -1.89 12.79 -16.89
CA GLU A 375 -2.97 12.29 -16.03
C GLU A 375 -2.41 11.28 -15.05
N SER A 376 -2.77 11.45 -13.78
CA SER A 376 -2.46 10.52 -12.70
C SER A 376 -3.72 9.77 -12.29
N THR A 377 -3.57 8.56 -11.77
CA THR A 377 -4.68 7.77 -11.23
C THR A 377 -4.55 7.65 -9.71
N VAL A 378 -5.68 7.47 -9.03
CA VAL A 378 -5.65 7.16 -7.60
C VAL A 378 -5.03 5.79 -7.38
N GLY A 379 -5.40 4.78 -8.18
CA GLY A 379 -4.74 3.48 -8.19
C GLY A 379 -5.48 2.38 -7.43
N GLY A 380 -4.72 1.39 -7.02
CA GLY A 380 -5.24 0.10 -6.59
C GLY A 380 -6.26 0.13 -5.46
N GLY A 381 -7.47 -0.36 -5.76
CA GLY A 381 -8.53 -0.56 -4.77
C GLY A 381 -9.28 0.71 -4.37
N SER A 382 -9.27 1.75 -5.23
CA SER A 382 -10.05 2.98 -5.05
C SER A 382 -10.26 3.66 -6.39
N LEU A 383 -11.48 4.15 -6.65
CA LEU A 383 -11.81 4.99 -7.79
C LEU A 383 -11.33 4.43 -9.15
N PRO A 384 -11.73 3.22 -9.56
CA PRO A 384 -11.25 2.59 -10.79
C PRO A 384 -11.55 3.47 -12.02
N GLY A 385 -10.53 3.71 -12.86
CA GLY A 385 -10.64 4.53 -14.06
C GLY A 385 -10.79 6.02 -13.84
N ALA A 386 -10.73 6.52 -12.59
CA ALA A 386 -10.70 7.95 -12.32
C ALA A 386 -9.28 8.50 -12.48
N THR A 387 -9.17 9.66 -13.15
CA THR A 387 -7.90 10.36 -13.37
C THR A 387 -7.92 11.76 -12.75
N LEU A 388 -6.75 12.26 -12.43
CA LEU A 388 -6.50 13.62 -11.99
C LEU A 388 -5.57 14.32 -12.99
N PRO A 389 -5.87 15.54 -13.46
CA PRO A 389 -4.95 16.31 -14.26
C PRO A 389 -3.60 16.48 -13.55
N SER A 390 -2.50 16.20 -14.23
CA SER A 390 -1.16 16.19 -13.65
C SER A 390 -0.12 16.89 -14.53
N VAL A 391 1.12 16.94 -14.06
CA VAL A 391 2.29 17.43 -14.77
C VAL A 391 3.40 16.40 -14.66
N ALA A 392 4.04 16.10 -15.79
CA ALA A 392 5.16 15.19 -15.84
C ALA A 392 6.39 15.82 -16.52
N LEU A 393 7.57 15.35 -16.12
CA LEU A 393 8.81 15.55 -16.85
C LEU A 393 8.92 14.48 -17.92
N ALA A 394 9.02 14.88 -19.19
CA ALA A 394 9.08 13.98 -20.34
C ALA A 394 10.48 13.96 -20.95
N PHE A 395 11.04 12.78 -21.07
CA PHE A 395 12.38 12.53 -21.62
C PHE A 395 12.24 11.88 -23.00
N ASP A 396 12.70 12.60 -24.02
CA ASP A 396 12.79 12.10 -25.40
C ASP A 396 14.13 11.40 -25.54
N VAL A 397 14.13 10.07 -25.56
CA VAL A 397 15.34 9.23 -25.61
C VAL A 397 15.23 8.20 -26.72
N ALA A 398 16.37 7.84 -27.30
CA ALA A 398 16.41 6.83 -28.37
C ALA A 398 15.93 5.44 -27.90
N HIS A 399 16.17 5.10 -26.63
CA HIS A 399 15.86 3.80 -26.03
C HIS A 399 15.09 3.96 -24.71
N PRO A 400 13.76 4.23 -24.73
CA PRO A 400 12.95 4.50 -23.52
C PRO A 400 12.98 3.37 -22.49
N ASP A 401 12.94 2.11 -22.94
CA ASP A 401 12.97 0.94 -22.05
C ASP A 401 14.30 0.84 -21.29
N GLN A 402 15.42 1.10 -21.99
CA GLN A 402 16.74 1.10 -21.36
C GLN A 402 16.86 2.23 -20.34
N PHE A 403 16.47 3.46 -20.69
CA PHE A 403 16.51 4.59 -19.78
C PHE A 403 15.61 4.36 -18.55
N ALA A 404 14.40 3.83 -18.73
CA ALA A 404 13.55 3.45 -17.61
C ALA A 404 14.17 2.33 -16.74
N ALA A 405 14.90 1.38 -17.35
CA ALA A 405 15.64 0.36 -16.61
C ALA A 405 16.80 0.96 -15.80
N ASP A 406 17.53 1.92 -16.33
CA ASP A 406 18.63 2.60 -15.66
C ASP A 406 18.14 3.46 -14.49
N LEU A 407 17.00 4.12 -14.64
CA LEU A 407 16.30 4.80 -13.53
C LEU A 407 15.96 3.84 -12.39
N ARG A 408 15.47 2.62 -12.72
CA ARG A 408 15.13 1.59 -11.71
C ARG A 408 16.35 0.98 -11.02
N ARG A 409 17.50 0.90 -11.70
CA ARG A 409 18.75 0.35 -11.14
C ARG A 409 19.51 1.34 -10.24
N GLY A 410 19.15 2.61 -10.28
CA GLY A 410 19.79 3.63 -9.47
C GLY A 410 19.49 3.53 -7.97
N ASP A 411 20.12 4.37 -7.19
CA ASP A 411 19.92 4.48 -5.74
C ASP A 411 19.57 5.92 -5.36
N PRO A 412 18.34 6.18 -4.86
CA PRO A 412 17.21 5.29 -4.87
C PRO A 412 16.67 4.99 -6.30
N PRO A 413 16.00 3.84 -6.52
CA PRO A 413 15.32 3.55 -7.76
C PRO A 413 14.20 4.54 -8.05
N ILE A 414 14.05 4.95 -9.33
CA ILE A 414 12.92 5.77 -9.78
C ILE A 414 12.02 4.91 -10.66
N ILE A 415 10.74 4.86 -10.32
CA ILE A 415 9.72 4.13 -11.06
C ILE A 415 8.97 5.12 -11.95
N SER A 416 9.30 5.08 -13.23
CA SER A 416 8.71 5.90 -14.30
C SER A 416 7.60 5.16 -15.04
N ARG A 417 6.97 5.83 -16.01
CA ARG A 417 6.15 5.17 -17.04
C ARG A 417 6.61 5.58 -18.43
N ILE A 418 6.34 4.73 -19.42
CA ILE A 418 6.57 5.04 -20.82
C ILE A 418 5.20 5.33 -21.46
N ASN A 419 5.11 6.45 -22.18
CA ASN A 419 3.92 6.82 -22.93
C ASN A 419 4.33 7.51 -24.25
N ALA A 420 3.76 7.05 -25.35
CA ALA A 420 4.05 7.55 -26.71
C ALA A 420 5.56 7.64 -27.00
N GLY A 421 6.33 6.61 -26.61
CA GLY A 421 7.78 6.54 -26.86
C GLY A 421 8.64 7.42 -25.94
N ARG A 422 8.06 8.12 -24.97
CA ARG A 422 8.77 8.97 -24.02
C ARG A 422 8.73 8.39 -22.62
N VAL A 423 9.78 8.57 -21.84
CA VAL A 423 9.79 8.26 -20.42
C VAL A 423 9.23 9.45 -19.65
N LEU A 424 8.21 9.21 -18.85
CA LEU A 424 7.51 10.22 -18.05
C LEU A 424 7.79 10.02 -16.56
N LEU A 425 8.16 11.10 -15.88
CA LEU A 425 8.19 11.19 -14.43
C LEU A 425 7.04 12.10 -13.98
N ASP A 426 5.96 11.51 -13.52
CA ASP A 426 4.76 12.21 -13.09
C ASP A 426 4.92 12.72 -11.67
N LEU A 427 4.92 14.05 -11.49
CA LEU A 427 5.25 14.70 -10.22
C LEU A 427 4.14 14.61 -9.18
N ARG A 428 2.92 14.24 -9.56
CA ARG A 428 1.84 14.07 -8.59
C ARG A 428 2.12 12.92 -7.61
N SER A 429 2.71 11.82 -8.09
CA SER A 429 3.02 10.67 -7.24
C SER A 429 4.41 10.72 -6.59
N VAL A 430 5.23 11.73 -6.89
CA VAL A 430 6.52 11.99 -6.23
C VAL A 430 6.28 12.85 -4.98
N LEU A 431 6.76 12.41 -3.83
CA LEU A 431 6.67 13.22 -2.60
C LEU A 431 7.53 14.48 -2.72
N PRO A 432 7.05 15.66 -2.27
CA PRO A 432 7.82 16.91 -2.40
C PRO A 432 9.21 16.87 -1.77
N GLU A 433 9.37 16.16 -0.67
CA GLU A 433 10.67 15.96 0.00
C GLU A 433 11.66 15.10 -0.80
N GLN A 434 11.23 14.47 -1.88
CA GLN A 434 12.06 13.66 -2.77
C GLN A 434 12.61 14.46 -3.97
N ASP A 435 12.24 15.76 -4.14
CA ASP A 435 12.64 16.55 -5.31
C ASP A 435 14.16 16.67 -5.47
N GLU A 436 14.87 16.95 -4.39
CA GLU A 436 16.34 17.07 -4.44
C GLU A 436 17.01 15.75 -4.85
N THR A 437 16.51 14.64 -4.29
CA THR A 437 17.00 13.30 -4.66
C THR A 437 16.67 12.97 -6.10
N LEU A 438 15.46 13.31 -6.57
CA LEU A 438 15.04 13.14 -7.96
C LEU A 438 15.96 13.93 -8.90
N ILE A 439 16.25 15.19 -8.60
CA ILE A 439 17.17 16.04 -9.37
C ILE A 439 18.58 15.42 -9.44
N ALA A 440 19.11 14.99 -8.31
CA ALA A 440 20.43 14.36 -8.24
C ALA A 440 20.50 13.09 -9.11
N ARG A 441 19.46 12.27 -9.06
CA ARG A 441 19.34 11.03 -9.85
C ARG A 441 19.20 11.30 -11.36
N ILE A 442 18.44 12.31 -11.75
CA ILE A 442 18.32 12.72 -13.15
C ILE A 442 19.69 13.19 -13.67
N LYS A 443 20.41 14.03 -12.94
CA LYS A 443 21.76 14.52 -13.33
C LYS A 443 22.76 13.39 -13.56
N LEU A 444 22.67 12.29 -12.83
CA LEU A 444 23.59 11.15 -12.97
C LEU A 444 23.22 10.23 -14.13
N GLY A 445 21.96 10.11 -14.46
CA GLY A 445 21.47 9.13 -15.44
C GLY A 445 20.99 9.73 -16.77
N TRP A 446 20.84 11.04 -16.86
CA TRP A 446 20.39 11.74 -18.05
C TRP A 446 21.57 12.31 -18.83
N ASN A 447 21.88 11.69 -19.94
CA ASN A 447 22.76 12.22 -20.97
C ASN A 447 21.98 12.10 -22.30
N PRO A 448 21.46 13.21 -22.85
CA PRO A 448 20.61 13.22 -24.03
C PRO A 448 21.28 12.68 -25.30
#